data_3aef8af218dceade29c717f7a360a414
#
_entry.id   3aef8af218dceade29c717f7a360a414
#
_cell.length_a   1.000
_cell.length_b   1.000
_cell.length_c   1.000
_cell.angle_alpha   90.00
_cell.angle_beta   90.00
_cell.angle_gamma   90.00
#
_symmetry.space_group_name_H-M   'P 1'
#
loop_
_entity.id
_entity.type
_entity.pdbx_description
1 polymer ?
#
loop_
_entity_poly.entity_id
_entity_poly.type
_entity_poly.pdbx_seq_one_letter_code
_entity_poly.pdbx_strand_id
1 'polypeptide(L)'
;MTAKVDKRVELLGIVARLAEYPEYCRNDNAPYIADIHAHFDRYKTHPLIELMRRLKKENSIGYDAVVRMALHLGQPPGLKPIVPFTNRIPEERWSKENAEKFIDLLRQFYAETRCGDFFDSQHTRYEHAEKAYNKQLRHIDLKW
;
A
#
# COMPACT_ATOMS: atom_id res chain seq x y z
N MET A 1 -22.49 6.85 -3.14
CA MET A 1 -21.07 6.39 -3.17
C MET A 1 -20.29 7.04 -2.03
N THR A 2 -19.56 6.26 -1.26
CA THR A 2 -18.80 6.73 -0.11
C THR A 2 -17.35 6.32 -0.27
N ALA A 3 -16.43 7.27 -0.21
CA ALA A 3 -15.01 6.97 -0.28
C ALA A 3 -14.48 6.67 1.12
N LYS A 4 -13.63 5.66 1.22
CA LYS A 4 -12.91 5.30 2.44
C LYS A 4 -11.44 5.10 2.13
N VAL A 5 -10.60 5.43 3.11
CA VAL A 5 -9.18 5.12 3.01
C VAL A 5 -9.00 3.60 3.01
N ASP A 6 -8.30 3.08 2.03
CA ASP A 6 -8.04 1.66 1.89
C ASP A 6 -6.68 1.33 2.50
N LYS A 7 -6.68 0.63 3.63
CA LYS A 7 -5.44 0.29 4.34
C LYS A 7 -4.51 -0.60 3.53
N ARG A 8 -5.05 -1.40 2.59
CA ARG A 8 -4.22 -2.21 1.70
C ARG A 8 -3.40 -1.31 0.77
N VAL A 9 -4.05 -0.31 0.20
CA VAL A 9 -3.40 0.67 -0.68
C VAL A 9 -2.39 1.50 0.11
N GLU A 10 -2.75 1.95 1.32
CA GLU A 10 -1.83 2.70 2.19
C GLU A 10 -0.61 1.86 2.57
N LEU A 11 -0.82 0.59 2.92
CA LEU A 11 0.28 -0.31 3.27
C LEU A 11 1.25 -0.49 2.08
N LEU A 12 0.73 -0.80 0.91
CA LEU A 12 1.57 -0.99 -0.28
C LEU A 12 2.25 0.32 -0.68
N GLY A 13 1.57 1.45 -0.50
CA GLY A 13 2.15 2.78 -0.72
C GLY A 13 3.33 3.07 0.21
N ILE A 14 3.23 2.69 1.49
CA ILE A 14 4.31 2.83 2.46
C ILE A 14 5.50 1.97 2.03
N VAL A 15 5.26 0.71 1.67
CA VAL A 15 6.31 -0.21 1.22
C VAL A 15 7.02 0.34 -0.03
N ALA A 16 6.25 0.82 -1.00
CA ALA A 16 6.81 1.38 -2.23
C ALA A 16 7.61 2.67 -1.96
N ARG A 17 7.15 3.50 -1.03
CA ARG A 17 7.89 4.70 -0.60
C ARG A 17 9.23 4.32 0.03
N LEU A 18 9.24 3.34 0.92
CA LEU A 18 10.49 2.88 1.55
C LEU A 18 11.45 2.27 0.52
N ALA A 19 10.92 1.67 -0.53
CA ALA A 19 11.70 1.14 -1.66
C ALA A 19 12.08 2.23 -2.68
N GLU A 20 11.71 3.48 -2.41
CA GLU A 20 12.06 4.64 -3.22
C GLU A 20 11.45 4.63 -4.63
N TYR A 21 10.22 4.13 -4.75
CA TYR A 21 9.46 4.25 -5.99
C TYR A 21 9.09 5.73 -6.22
N PRO A 22 9.50 6.36 -7.33
CA PRO A 22 9.30 7.80 -7.53
C PRO A 22 7.85 8.26 -7.41
N GLU A 23 6.92 7.48 -7.91
CA GLU A 23 5.48 7.80 -7.88
C GLU A 23 4.93 7.87 -6.45
N TYR A 24 5.58 7.20 -5.51
CA TYR A 24 5.18 7.18 -4.10
C TYR A 24 5.98 8.14 -3.24
N CYS A 25 6.97 8.83 -3.81
CA CYS A 25 7.83 9.77 -3.07
C CYS A 25 7.38 11.22 -3.18
N ARG A 26 6.11 11.45 -3.48
CA ARG A 26 5.51 12.79 -3.53
C ARG A 26 5.22 13.30 -2.12
N ASN A 27 5.24 14.62 -1.98
CA ASN A 27 5.01 15.30 -0.69
C ASN A 27 3.63 15.96 -0.60
N ASP A 28 2.62 15.34 -1.20
CA ASP A 28 1.25 15.89 -1.28
C ASP A 28 0.61 16.08 0.09
N ASN A 29 1.02 15.32 1.11
CA ASN A 29 0.58 15.47 2.49
C ASN A 29 1.79 15.35 3.41
N ALA A 30 2.56 16.42 3.50
CA ALA A 30 3.84 16.43 4.22
C ALA A 30 3.76 15.96 5.68
N PRO A 31 2.74 16.35 6.50
CA PRO A 31 2.62 15.83 7.86
C PRO A 31 2.44 14.31 7.92
N TYR A 32 1.64 13.74 7.05
CA TYR A 32 1.44 12.30 6.97
C TYR A 32 2.73 11.59 6.55
N ILE A 33 3.43 12.14 5.58
CA ILE A 33 4.70 11.60 5.10
C ILE A 33 5.76 11.64 6.20
N ALA A 34 5.82 12.73 6.96
CA ALA A 34 6.72 12.83 8.11
C ALA A 34 6.44 11.73 9.14
N ASP A 35 5.18 11.45 9.42
CA ASP A 35 4.78 10.38 10.33
C ASP A 35 5.17 9.00 9.79
N ILE A 36 5.02 8.78 8.49
CA ILE A 36 5.46 7.53 7.84
C ILE A 36 6.96 7.32 8.07
N HIS A 37 7.77 8.33 7.78
CA HIS A 37 9.22 8.22 7.95
C HIS A 37 9.64 8.05 9.40
N ALA A 38 8.98 8.76 10.31
CA ALA A 38 9.26 8.63 11.75
C ALA A 38 9.00 7.20 12.25
N HIS A 39 7.98 6.53 11.71
CA HIS A 39 7.62 5.17 12.15
C HIS A 39 8.41 4.09 11.40
N PHE A 40 8.60 4.25 10.09
CA PHE A 40 9.05 3.17 9.21
C PHE A 40 10.50 3.25 8.73
N ASP A 41 11.20 4.38 8.83
CA ASP A 41 12.54 4.52 8.27
C ASP A 41 13.53 3.47 8.79
N ARG A 42 13.39 3.06 10.05
CA ARG A 42 14.24 2.01 10.63
C ARG A 42 14.09 0.65 9.93
N TYR A 43 13.06 0.48 9.12
CA TYR A 43 12.78 -0.79 8.43
C TYR A 43 13.12 -0.75 6.94
N LYS A 44 13.86 0.24 6.48
CA LYS A 44 14.26 0.36 5.06
C LYS A 44 15.10 -0.83 4.56
N THR A 45 15.74 -1.55 5.46
CA THR A 45 16.53 -2.74 5.13
C THR A 45 15.77 -4.05 5.33
N HIS A 46 14.49 -3.98 5.65
CA HIS A 46 13.64 -5.17 5.80
C HIS A 46 13.65 -5.97 4.49
N PRO A 47 13.64 -7.33 4.56
CA PRO A 47 13.65 -8.16 3.35
C PRO A 47 12.55 -7.83 2.34
N LEU A 48 11.37 -7.39 2.81
CA LEU A 48 10.30 -6.96 1.93
C LEU A 48 10.71 -5.77 1.06
N ILE A 49 11.37 -4.79 1.68
CA ILE A 49 11.77 -3.57 0.97
C ILE A 49 12.85 -3.91 -0.08
N GLU A 50 13.77 -4.78 0.26
CA GLU A 50 14.78 -5.26 -0.68
C GLU A 50 14.13 -6.03 -1.84
N LEU A 51 13.16 -6.89 -1.55
CA LEU A 51 12.41 -7.60 -2.58
C LEU A 51 11.70 -6.61 -3.53
N MET A 52 11.05 -5.58 -2.99
CA MET A 52 10.38 -4.56 -3.81
C MET A 52 11.35 -3.86 -4.76
N ARG A 53 12.53 -3.48 -4.27
CA ARG A 53 13.56 -2.87 -5.12
C ARG A 53 13.98 -3.79 -6.25
N ARG A 54 14.18 -5.07 -5.93
CA ARG A 54 14.57 -6.07 -6.93
C ARG A 54 13.48 -6.28 -7.98
N LEU A 55 12.23 -6.41 -7.54
CA LEU A 55 11.10 -6.60 -8.45
C LEU A 55 10.90 -5.43 -9.39
N LYS A 56 11.12 -4.20 -8.91
CA LYS A 56 11.09 -3.01 -9.76
C LYS A 56 12.15 -3.10 -10.85
N LYS A 57 13.36 -3.46 -10.47
CA LYS A 57 14.51 -3.53 -11.39
C LYS A 57 14.39 -4.68 -12.37
N GLU A 58 14.06 -5.87 -11.90
CA GLU A 58 14.12 -7.11 -12.68
C GLU A 58 12.81 -7.46 -13.39
N ASN A 59 11.67 -7.09 -12.81
CA ASN A 59 10.35 -7.51 -13.29
C ASN A 59 9.47 -6.34 -13.69
N SER A 60 9.99 -5.11 -13.69
CA SER A 60 9.24 -3.90 -14.06
C SER A 60 7.96 -3.71 -13.21
N ILE A 61 8.00 -4.11 -11.95
CA ILE A 61 6.89 -3.89 -11.02
C ILE A 61 6.85 -2.40 -10.70
N GLY A 62 6.00 -1.67 -11.40
CA GLY A 62 5.81 -0.23 -11.22
C GLY A 62 4.54 0.10 -10.44
N TYR A 63 4.15 1.36 -10.48
CA TYR A 63 3.00 1.91 -9.76
C TYR A 63 1.72 1.08 -9.95
N ASP A 64 1.36 0.81 -11.18
CA ASP A 64 0.13 0.08 -11.52
C ASP A 64 0.12 -1.36 -11.02
N ALA A 65 1.25 -2.04 -11.09
CA ALA A 65 1.37 -3.41 -10.59
C ALA A 65 1.29 -3.46 -9.06
N VAL A 66 1.80 -2.46 -8.36
CA VAL A 66 1.70 -2.35 -6.91
C VAL A 66 0.24 -2.15 -6.50
N VAL A 67 -0.48 -1.24 -7.15
CA VAL A 67 -1.89 -1.01 -6.86
C VAL A 67 -2.72 -2.27 -7.13
N ARG A 68 -2.47 -2.97 -8.22
CA ARG A 68 -3.17 -4.23 -8.53
C ARG A 68 -2.94 -5.29 -7.46
N MET A 69 -1.72 -5.41 -6.96
CA MET A 69 -1.45 -6.32 -5.85
C MET A 69 -2.32 -5.97 -4.64
N ALA A 70 -2.36 -4.70 -4.24
CA ALA A 70 -3.16 -4.27 -3.10
C ALA A 70 -4.63 -4.66 -3.25
N LEU A 71 -5.19 -4.47 -4.44
CA LEU A 71 -6.60 -4.76 -4.71
C LEU A 71 -6.93 -6.25 -4.76
N HIS A 72 -5.93 -7.12 -4.87
CA HIS A 72 -6.10 -8.57 -4.85
C HIS A 72 -5.95 -9.20 -3.47
N LEU A 73 -5.83 -8.37 -2.43
CA LEU A 73 -5.65 -8.83 -1.05
C LEU A 73 -6.87 -8.52 -0.20
N GLY A 74 -7.09 -9.36 0.81
CA GLY A 74 -8.00 -9.04 1.91
C GLY A 74 -7.36 -8.02 2.84
N GLN A 75 -8.14 -7.55 3.80
CA GLN A 75 -7.70 -6.52 4.74
C GLN A 75 -6.57 -7.02 5.66
N PRO A 76 -5.69 -6.09 6.14
CA PRO A 76 -4.73 -6.45 7.17
C PRO A 76 -5.45 -6.88 8.47
N PRO A 77 -4.85 -7.73 9.30
CA PRO A 77 -3.51 -8.28 9.19
C PRO A 77 -3.40 -9.53 8.31
N GLY A 78 -4.52 -10.14 7.92
CA GLY A 78 -4.52 -11.40 7.18
C GLY A 78 -3.90 -11.29 5.80
N LEU A 79 -4.25 -10.25 5.06
CA LEU A 79 -3.69 -9.98 3.72
C LEU A 79 -3.78 -11.21 2.81
N LYS A 80 -4.87 -11.95 2.92
CA LYS A 80 -5.04 -13.17 2.11
C LYS A 80 -5.40 -12.80 0.66
N PRO A 81 -4.82 -13.49 -0.33
CA PRO A 81 -5.26 -13.30 -1.70
C PRO A 81 -6.77 -13.54 -1.83
N ILE A 82 -7.48 -12.65 -2.49
CA ILE A 82 -8.93 -12.79 -2.72
C ILE A 82 -9.19 -14.00 -3.61
N VAL A 83 -8.31 -14.21 -4.60
CA VAL A 83 -8.28 -15.43 -5.41
C VAL A 83 -6.84 -15.96 -5.42
N PRO A 84 -6.62 -17.27 -5.62
CA PRO A 84 -5.27 -17.82 -5.65
C PRO A 84 -4.39 -17.13 -6.70
N PHE A 85 -3.13 -16.87 -6.35
CA PHE A 85 -2.18 -16.30 -7.29
C PHE A 85 -1.83 -17.29 -8.39
N THR A 86 -1.68 -16.78 -9.59
CA THR A 86 -1.19 -17.49 -10.76
C THR A 86 -0.09 -16.68 -11.42
N ASN A 87 0.46 -17.15 -12.54
CA ASN A 87 1.42 -16.35 -13.29
C ASN A 87 0.80 -15.13 -13.98
N ARG A 88 -0.52 -14.95 -13.87
CA ARG A 88 -1.25 -13.81 -14.41
C ARG A 88 -2.00 -13.02 -13.35
N ILE A 89 -2.16 -13.56 -12.14
CA ILE A 89 -2.89 -12.94 -11.02
C ILE A 89 -1.89 -12.73 -9.88
N PRO A 90 -1.77 -11.51 -9.33
CA PRO A 90 -2.60 -10.31 -9.56
C PRO A 90 -2.32 -9.60 -10.87
N GLU A 91 -1.15 -9.80 -11.47
CA GLU A 91 -0.76 -9.22 -12.74
C GLU A 91 0.49 -9.94 -13.22
N GLU A 92 0.67 -10.15 -14.53
CA GLU A 92 1.67 -11.06 -15.07
C GLU A 92 3.13 -10.72 -14.72
N ARG A 93 3.46 -9.44 -14.49
CA ARG A 93 4.81 -9.03 -14.09
C ARG A 93 5.24 -9.59 -12.73
N TRP A 94 4.26 -9.91 -11.85
CA TRP A 94 4.56 -10.46 -10.53
C TRP A 94 5.11 -11.88 -10.60
N SER A 95 4.57 -12.75 -11.43
CA SER A 95 4.66 -14.20 -11.38
C SER A 95 4.05 -14.77 -10.08
N LYS A 96 3.65 -16.02 -10.11
CA LYS A 96 3.07 -16.68 -8.92
C LYS A 96 4.08 -16.74 -7.76
N GLU A 97 5.32 -17.14 -8.07
CA GLU A 97 6.37 -17.29 -7.05
C GLU A 97 6.68 -15.99 -6.35
N ASN A 98 6.87 -14.90 -7.10
CA ASN A 98 7.18 -13.60 -6.53
C ASN A 98 6.00 -13.04 -5.74
N ALA A 99 4.77 -13.23 -6.22
CA ALA A 99 3.57 -12.77 -5.52
C ALA A 99 3.42 -13.47 -4.16
N GLU A 100 3.60 -14.78 -4.13
CA GLU A 100 3.52 -15.55 -2.88
C GLU A 100 4.60 -15.15 -1.89
N LYS A 101 5.83 -14.99 -2.35
CA LYS A 101 6.95 -14.53 -1.53
C LYS A 101 6.70 -13.14 -0.98
N PHE A 102 6.20 -12.24 -1.83
CA PHE A 102 5.87 -10.87 -1.42
C PHE A 102 4.84 -10.88 -0.29
N ILE A 103 3.78 -11.68 -0.40
CA ILE A 103 2.72 -11.73 0.61
C ILE A 103 3.25 -12.25 1.96
N ASP A 104 4.08 -13.28 1.94
CA ASP A 104 4.67 -13.79 3.18
C ASP A 104 5.50 -12.72 3.88
N LEU A 105 6.32 -11.99 3.13
CA LEU A 105 7.14 -10.90 3.67
C LEU A 105 6.29 -9.70 4.08
N LEU A 106 5.19 -9.43 3.35
CA LEU A 106 4.28 -8.34 3.69
C LEU A 106 3.61 -8.58 5.04
N ARG A 107 3.17 -9.80 5.31
CA ARG A 107 2.59 -10.16 6.61
C ARG A 107 3.62 -10.00 7.74
N GLN A 108 4.86 -10.42 7.51
CA GLN A 108 5.94 -10.24 8.47
C GLN A 108 6.22 -8.75 8.72
N PHE A 109 6.32 -7.97 7.65
CA PHE A 109 6.53 -6.53 7.73
C PHE A 109 5.42 -5.86 8.53
N TYR A 110 4.17 -6.19 8.24
CA TYR A 110 3.02 -5.62 8.95
C TYR A 110 3.13 -5.85 10.48
N ALA A 111 3.46 -7.08 10.87
CA ALA A 111 3.59 -7.43 12.28
C ALA A 111 4.84 -6.80 12.92
N GLU A 112 5.98 -6.95 12.29
CA GLU A 112 7.27 -6.51 12.84
C GLU A 112 7.38 -5.00 12.98
N THR A 113 6.77 -4.26 12.06
CA THR A 113 6.79 -2.79 12.08
C THR A 113 5.68 -2.20 12.95
N ARG A 114 4.81 -3.01 13.50
CA ARG A 114 3.62 -2.54 14.23
C ARG A 114 2.77 -1.60 13.35
N CYS A 115 2.57 -2.00 12.12
CA CYS A 115 1.85 -1.19 11.13
C CYS A 115 0.40 -0.91 11.55
N GLY A 116 -0.25 -1.86 12.23
CA GLY A 116 -1.59 -1.65 12.78
C GLY A 116 -1.65 -0.48 13.75
N ASP A 117 -0.65 -0.36 14.62
CA ASP A 117 -0.56 0.77 15.56
C ASP A 117 -0.37 2.09 14.81
N PHE A 118 0.43 2.09 13.74
CA PHE A 118 0.59 3.27 12.89
C PHE A 118 -0.76 3.68 12.28
N PHE A 119 -1.50 2.74 11.70
CA PHE A 119 -2.80 3.04 11.12
C PHE A 119 -3.78 3.58 12.16
N ASP A 120 -3.79 3.01 13.36
CA ASP A 120 -4.62 3.52 14.46
C ASP A 120 -4.25 4.96 14.83
N SER A 121 -2.96 5.28 14.83
CA SER A 121 -2.49 6.64 15.11
C SER A 121 -2.91 7.66 14.03
N GLN A 122 -3.22 7.19 12.82
CA GLN A 122 -3.61 8.03 11.68
C GLN A 122 -5.13 8.11 11.49
N HIS A 123 -5.91 7.49 12.37
CA HIS A 123 -7.35 7.37 12.23
C HIS A 123 -8.05 8.71 11.99
N THR A 124 -7.73 9.73 12.80
CA THR A 124 -8.33 11.06 12.66
C THR A 124 -7.99 11.68 11.30
N ARG A 125 -6.75 11.52 10.87
CA ARG A 125 -6.32 12.05 9.55
C ARG A 125 -7.07 11.37 8.42
N TYR A 126 -7.24 10.05 8.49
CA TYR A 126 -7.99 9.30 7.48
C TYR A 126 -9.46 9.72 7.46
N GLU A 127 -10.08 9.92 8.61
CA GLU A 127 -11.45 10.41 8.68
C GLU A 127 -11.60 11.79 8.02
N HIS A 128 -10.67 12.70 8.28
CA HIS A 128 -10.67 14.02 7.65
C HIS A 128 -10.57 13.93 6.14
N ALA A 129 -9.68 13.08 5.63
CA ALA A 129 -9.52 12.87 4.20
C ALA A 129 -10.79 12.28 3.56
N GLU A 130 -11.41 11.31 4.23
CA GLU A 130 -12.66 10.70 3.78
C GLU A 130 -13.80 11.72 3.71
N LYS A 131 -13.94 12.54 4.74
CA LYS A 131 -14.98 13.57 4.79
C LYS A 131 -14.79 14.62 3.69
N ALA A 132 -13.55 15.08 3.49
CA ALA A 132 -13.25 16.05 2.45
C ALA A 132 -13.55 15.50 1.06
N TYR A 133 -13.15 14.25 0.79
CA TYR A 133 -13.37 13.61 -0.50
C TYR A 133 -14.86 13.35 -0.75
N ASN A 134 -15.59 12.87 0.26
CA ASN A 134 -17.03 12.61 0.14
C ASN A 134 -17.82 13.90 -0.09
N LYS A 135 -17.38 15.01 0.49
CA LYS A 135 -17.98 16.34 0.22
C LYS A 135 -17.82 16.72 -1.25
N GLN A 136 -16.65 16.46 -1.83
CA GLN A 136 -16.41 16.72 -3.26
C GLN A 136 -17.27 15.81 -4.13
N LEU A 137 -17.40 14.54 -3.79
CA LEU A 137 -18.25 13.59 -4.53
C LEU A 137 -19.71 14.02 -4.53
N ARG A 138 -20.23 14.50 -3.41
CA ARG A 138 -21.60 15.02 -3.33
C ARG A 138 -21.82 16.22 -4.25
N HIS A 139 -20.81 17.09 -4.38
CA HIS A 139 -20.85 18.21 -5.33
C HIS A 139 -20.93 17.74 -6.79
N ILE A 140 -20.22 16.68 -7.11
CA ILE A 140 -20.24 16.09 -8.46
C ILE A 140 -21.61 15.47 -8.74
N ASP A 141 -22.16 14.73 -7.78
CA ASP A 141 -23.47 14.06 -7.95
C ASP A 141 -24.60 15.07 -8.15
N LEU A 142 -24.51 16.26 -7.59
CA LEU A 142 -25.51 17.30 -7.75
C LEU A 142 -25.49 17.96 -9.12
N LYS A 143 -24.46 17.74 -9.93
CA LYS A 143 -24.35 18.29 -11.28
C LYS A 143 -24.92 17.37 -12.38
N TRP A 144 -25.30 16.19 -12.01
CA TRP A 144 -25.90 15.21 -12.92
C TRP A 144 -27.41 15.21 -12.76
#